data_a93ebeaa0e36c8e41f5ed5f8a495bdc9
#
_entry.id   a93ebeaa0e36c8e41f5ed5f8a495bdc9
#
_cell.length_a   1.000
_cell.length_b   1.000
_cell.length_c   1.000
_cell.angle_alpha   90.00
_cell.angle_beta   90.00
_cell.angle_gamma   90.00
#
_symmetry.space_group_name_H-M   'P 1'
#
loop_
_entity.id
_entity.type
_entity.pdbx_description
1 polymer ?
#
loop_
_entity_poly.entity_id
_entity_poly.type
_entity_poly.pdbx_seq_one_letter_code
_entity_poly.pdbx_strand_id
1 'polypeptide(L)'
;YQPYSDGAVPDYVPTQTLMDLYSDNDIRKSVFFNQNTITTNTGATATVYCFNKYADHGALYNKLQGYEYARFAVEPKVFTISEMYLIAAEAYAQAGDLTNGAKYLNELKGKRIEGYTETAFPSQNALMNEVKNEREREMVGQGSRLFDLKRWHEGIKRGTPQDRSICLLPGATTTDFTLPANANKMTWPIPKHETDVNKKIVQNPGY
;
A
#
# COMPACT_ATOMS: atom_id res chain seq x y z
N TYR A 1 -9.00 4.64 -7.13
CA TYR A 1 -8.88 3.17 -7.08
C TYR A 1 -10.11 2.56 -7.75
N GLN A 2 -9.95 2.03 -8.97
CA GLN A 2 -10.95 1.15 -9.55
C GLN A 2 -10.41 -0.28 -9.40
N PRO A 3 -11.06 -1.14 -8.61
CA PRO A 3 -10.80 -2.56 -8.65
C PRO A 3 -11.13 -3.07 -10.05
N TYR A 4 -10.39 -4.08 -10.49
CA TYR A 4 -10.66 -4.72 -11.79
C TYR A 4 -12.12 -5.19 -11.83
N SER A 5 -12.90 -4.65 -12.75
CA SER A 5 -14.20 -5.17 -13.17
C SER A 5 -14.05 -5.77 -14.57
N ASP A 6 -14.90 -6.74 -14.89
CA ASP A 6 -14.85 -7.43 -16.19
C ASP A 6 -14.65 -6.45 -17.37
N GLY A 7 -13.50 -6.55 -18.03
CA GLY A 7 -13.14 -5.76 -19.22
C GLY A 7 -12.51 -4.39 -18.93
N ALA A 8 -12.38 -3.94 -17.67
CA ALA A 8 -11.66 -2.70 -17.37
C ALA A 8 -10.18 -2.97 -17.06
N VAL A 9 -9.28 -2.15 -17.60
CA VAL A 9 -7.87 -2.15 -17.24
C VAL A 9 -7.72 -1.35 -15.94
N PRO A 10 -7.17 -1.93 -14.86
CA PRO A 10 -7.00 -1.20 -13.61
C PRO A 10 -5.93 -0.11 -13.76
N ASP A 11 -6.17 1.06 -13.16
CA ASP A 11 -5.21 2.17 -13.15
C ASP A 11 -3.92 1.80 -12.41
N TYR A 12 -4.02 0.91 -11.42
CA TYR A 12 -2.91 0.51 -10.56
C TYR A 12 -2.98 -0.97 -10.25
N VAL A 13 -1.82 -1.61 -10.28
CA VAL A 13 -1.61 -2.97 -9.80
C VAL A 13 -0.50 -2.98 -8.75
N PRO A 14 -0.48 -3.94 -7.80
CA PRO A 14 0.62 -4.06 -6.85
C PRO A 14 1.94 -4.35 -7.59
N THR A 15 3.05 -3.88 -7.04
CA THR A 15 4.38 -4.24 -7.56
C THR A 15 4.70 -5.69 -7.20
N GLN A 16 5.59 -6.33 -7.95
CA GLN A 16 6.12 -7.64 -7.58
C GLN A 16 6.81 -7.58 -6.21
N THR A 17 7.57 -6.52 -5.94
CA THR A 17 8.21 -6.29 -4.64
C THR A 17 7.21 -6.32 -3.47
N LEU A 18 6.02 -5.77 -3.64
CA LEU A 18 4.96 -5.86 -2.63
C LEU A 18 4.42 -7.29 -2.53
N MET A 19 4.20 -7.96 -3.66
CA MET A 19 3.69 -9.35 -3.67
C MET A 19 4.67 -10.32 -3.00
N ASP A 20 5.98 -10.10 -3.15
CA ASP A 20 7.03 -10.92 -2.55
C ASP A 20 7.06 -10.82 -1.01
N LEU A 21 6.41 -9.82 -0.42
CA LEU A 21 6.26 -9.74 1.04
C LEU A 21 5.27 -10.76 1.61
N TYR A 22 4.36 -11.30 0.80
CA TYR A 22 3.35 -12.25 1.24
C TYR A 22 3.80 -13.68 0.95
N SER A 23 3.89 -14.51 1.99
CA SER A 23 4.06 -15.95 1.82
C SER A 23 2.78 -16.59 1.29
N ASP A 24 2.87 -17.83 0.79
CA ASP A 24 1.71 -18.52 0.23
C ASP A 24 0.64 -18.88 1.27
N ASN A 25 1.04 -19.01 2.54
CA ASN A 25 0.16 -19.23 3.67
C ASN A 25 -0.30 -17.93 4.38
N ASP A 26 0.01 -16.75 3.83
CA ASP A 26 -0.55 -15.48 4.29
C ASP A 26 -1.96 -15.30 3.71
N ILE A 27 -2.98 -15.37 4.58
CA ILE A 27 -4.38 -15.27 4.16
C ILE A 27 -4.70 -13.96 3.45
N ARG A 28 -3.93 -12.89 3.69
CA ARG A 28 -4.12 -11.59 3.03
C ARG A 28 -3.81 -11.64 1.54
N LYS A 29 -2.92 -12.55 1.11
CA LYS A 29 -2.55 -12.68 -0.31
C LYS A 29 -3.78 -12.97 -1.18
N SER A 30 -4.67 -13.86 -0.72
CA SER A 30 -5.90 -14.20 -1.44
C SER A 30 -7.07 -13.24 -1.17
N VAL A 31 -7.06 -12.57 -0.01
CA VAL A 31 -8.13 -11.63 0.37
C VAL A 31 -7.90 -10.23 -0.21
N PHE A 32 -6.63 -9.76 -0.22
CA PHE A 32 -6.31 -8.41 -0.68
C PHE A 32 -6.04 -8.34 -2.17
N PHE A 33 -5.80 -9.48 -2.81
CA PHE A 33 -5.45 -9.53 -4.22
C PHE A 33 -6.15 -10.71 -4.91
N ASN A 34 -6.43 -10.54 -6.19
CA ASN A 34 -6.84 -11.61 -7.08
C ASN A 34 -6.02 -11.54 -8.38
N GLN A 35 -5.79 -12.70 -9.00
CA GLN A 35 -5.11 -12.76 -10.30
C GLN A 35 -6.10 -12.52 -11.42
N ASN A 36 -5.72 -11.65 -12.34
CA ASN A 36 -6.49 -11.36 -13.55
C ASN A 36 -5.57 -11.29 -14.77
N THR A 37 -6.06 -11.76 -15.89
CA THR A 37 -5.42 -11.55 -17.19
C THR A 37 -5.87 -10.19 -17.72
N ILE A 38 -4.93 -9.28 -17.90
CA ILE A 38 -5.14 -7.92 -18.38
C ILE A 38 -4.63 -7.82 -19.81
N THR A 39 -5.44 -7.26 -20.69
CA THR A 39 -5.01 -6.88 -22.04
C THR A 39 -5.09 -5.36 -22.16
N THR A 40 -3.96 -4.72 -22.47
CA THR A 40 -3.90 -3.27 -22.68
C THR A 40 -4.49 -2.88 -24.02
N ASN A 41 -4.76 -1.60 -24.21
CA ASN A 41 -5.19 -1.03 -25.49
C ASN A 41 -4.14 -1.18 -26.61
N THR A 42 -2.88 -1.47 -26.26
CA THR A 42 -1.80 -1.76 -27.20
C THR A 42 -1.69 -3.25 -27.57
N GLY A 43 -2.56 -4.10 -26.99
CA GLY A 43 -2.60 -5.54 -27.22
C GLY A 43 -1.63 -6.35 -26.37
N ALA A 44 -0.86 -5.74 -25.48
CA ALA A 44 -0.04 -6.47 -24.52
C ALA A 44 -0.94 -7.18 -23.48
N THR A 45 -0.65 -8.45 -23.21
CA THR A 45 -1.46 -9.29 -22.31
C THR A 45 -0.56 -9.95 -21.27
N ALA A 46 -0.93 -9.89 -19.99
CA ALA A 46 -0.26 -10.60 -18.90
C ALA A 46 -1.24 -10.93 -17.77
N THR A 47 -0.93 -11.99 -17.02
CA THR A 47 -1.66 -12.34 -15.80
C THR A 47 -0.92 -11.76 -14.60
N VAL A 48 -1.58 -10.89 -13.85
CA VAL A 48 -1.01 -10.19 -12.70
C VAL A 48 -1.99 -10.17 -11.52
N TYR A 49 -1.45 -9.96 -10.33
CA TYR A 49 -2.26 -9.64 -9.17
C TYR A 49 -2.83 -8.23 -9.28
N CYS A 50 -4.11 -8.11 -8.98
CA CYS A 50 -4.84 -6.85 -8.88
C CYS A 50 -5.33 -6.64 -7.45
N PHE A 51 -5.51 -5.40 -7.03
CA PHE A 51 -6.06 -5.10 -5.70
C PHE A 51 -7.52 -5.56 -5.58
N ASN A 52 -7.83 -6.26 -4.48
CA ASN A 52 -9.16 -6.75 -4.13
C ASN A 52 -9.54 -6.46 -2.66
N LYS A 53 -8.71 -5.78 -1.91
CA LYS A 53 -8.93 -5.49 -0.47
C LYS A 53 -10.26 -4.78 -0.20
N TYR A 54 -10.74 -4.01 -1.17
CA TYR A 54 -12.05 -3.37 -1.17
C TYR A 54 -12.87 -3.97 -2.31
N ALA A 55 -13.32 -5.19 -2.08
CA ALA A 55 -14.05 -5.97 -3.08
C ALA A 55 -15.39 -5.35 -3.47
N ASP A 56 -15.89 -5.76 -4.61
CA ASP A 56 -17.22 -5.39 -5.10
C ASP A 56 -18.33 -5.78 -4.10
N HIS A 57 -19.16 -4.83 -3.75
CA HIS A 57 -20.36 -5.04 -2.93
C HIS A 57 -21.62 -5.17 -3.80
N GLY A 58 -21.71 -6.27 -4.56
CA GLY A 58 -22.87 -6.54 -5.43
C GLY A 58 -24.21 -6.45 -4.71
N ALA A 59 -24.30 -6.81 -3.43
CA ALA A 59 -25.51 -6.64 -2.63
C ALA A 59 -25.89 -5.17 -2.44
N LEU A 60 -24.92 -4.28 -2.24
CA LEU A 60 -25.15 -2.84 -2.13
C LEU A 60 -25.53 -2.24 -3.49
N TYR A 61 -24.90 -2.67 -4.56
CA TYR A 61 -25.23 -2.30 -5.93
C TYR A 61 -26.69 -2.60 -6.24
N ASN A 62 -27.14 -3.82 -5.95
CA ASN A 62 -28.54 -4.22 -6.16
C ASN A 62 -29.51 -3.41 -5.29
N LYS A 63 -29.14 -3.13 -4.04
CA LYS A 63 -29.96 -2.32 -3.12
C LYS A 63 -30.12 -0.87 -3.58
N LEU A 64 -29.10 -0.29 -4.20
CA LEU A 64 -29.07 1.08 -4.70
C LEU A 64 -29.49 1.19 -6.18
N GLN A 65 -30.28 0.25 -6.68
CA GLN A 65 -30.88 0.28 -8.02
C GLN A 65 -29.89 0.40 -9.18
N GLY A 66 -28.73 -0.25 -9.07
CA GLY A 66 -27.80 -0.36 -10.18
C GLY A 66 -26.90 0.85 -10.42
N TYR A 67 -26.76 1.76 -9.48
CA TYR A 67 -25.72 2.79 -9.59
C TYR A 67 -24.34 2.14 -9.54
N GLU A 68 -23.61 2.18 -10.65
CA GLU A 68 -22.36 1.44 -10.84
C GLU A 68 -21.27 1.80 -9.83
N TYR A 69 -21.18 3.06 -9.41
CA TYR A 69 -20.25 3.48 -8.36
C TYR A 69 -20.60 2.87 -6.97
N ALA A 70 -21.82 2.39 -6.75
CA ALA A 70 -22.20 1.74 -5.51
C ALA A 70 -21.55 0.35 -5.33
N ARG A 71 -21.11 -0.29 -6.41
CA ARG A 71 -20.40 -1.58 -6.35
C ARG A 71 -19.13 -1.51 -5.52
N PHE A 72 -18.46 -0.37 -5.53
CA PHE A 72 -17.18 -0.13 -4.86
C PHE A 72 -17.29 0.83 -3.68
N ALA A 73 -18.51 1.16 -3.28
CA ALA A 73 -18.76 1.96 -2.10
C ALA A 73 -18.49 1.12 -0.84
N VAL A 74 -17.41 1.41 -0.16
CA VAL A 74 -17.02 0.77 1.10
C VAL A 74 -16.92 1.81 2.19
N GLU A 75 -17.27 1.43 3.40
CA GLU A 75 -17.05 2.27 4.57
C GLU A 75 -15.55 2.34 4.85
N PRO A 76 -14.92 3.53 4.79
CA PRO A 76 -13.51 3.66 5.08
C PRO A 76 -13.24 3.33 6.55
N LYS A 77 -12.38 2.35 6.78
CA LYS A 77 -11.94 2.00 8.14
C LYS A 77 -10.83 2.97 8.55
N VAL A 78 -11.20 4.03 9.25
CA VAL A 78 -10.25 5.08 9.68
C VAL A 78 -9.24 4.53 10.69
N PHE A 79 -9.71 3.67 11.62
CA PHE A 79 -8.87 3.00 12.60
C PHE A 79 -9.11 1.50 12.58
N THR A 80 -8.02 0.75 12.65
CA THR A 80 -8.06 -0.71 12.74
C THR A 80 -7.25 -1.19 13.94
N ILE A 81 -7.69 -2.28 14.56
CA ILE A 81 -6.94 -2.88 15.67
C ILE A 81 -5.54 -3.35 15.22
N SER A 82 -5.41 -3.81 13.98
CA SER A 82 -4.12 -4.22 13.42
C SER A 82 -3.12 -3.05 13.35
N GLU A 83 -3.60 -1.84 13.06
CA GLU A 83 -2.74 -0.65 13.11
C GLU A 83 -2.27 -0.35 14.55
N MET A 84 -3.13 -0.56 15.55
CA MET A 84 -2.74 -0.37 16.95
C MET A 84 -1.64 -1.35 17.38
N TYR A 85 -1.72 -2.60 16.92
CA TYR A 85 -0.65 -3.58 17.13
C TYR A 85 0.67 -3.13 16.49
N LEU A 86 0.62 -2.61 15.27
CA LEU A 86 1.80 -2.12 14.55
C LEU A 86 2.40 -0.86 15.22
N ILE A 87 1.57 0.05 15.70
CA ILE A 87 2.01 1.22 16.47
C ILE A 87 2.70 0.78 17.76
N ALA A 88 2.13 -0.16 18.49
CA ALA A 88 2.74 -0.68 19.73
C ALA A 88 4.07 -1.40 19.42
N ALA A 89 4.10 -2.27 18.41
CA ALA A 89 5.32 -2.97 18.00
C ALA A 89 6.45 -1.98 17.63
N GLU A 90 6.12 -0.94 16.88
CA GLU A 90 7.07 0.10 16.49
C GLU A 90 7.56 0.91 17.68
N ALA A 91 6.66 1.35 18.57
CA ALA A 91 7.00 2.14 19.74
C ALA A 91 7.94 1.39 20.69
N TYR A 92 7.67 0.11 20.96
CA TYR A 92 8.56 -0.73 21.75
C TYR A 92 9.89 -0.97 21.05
N ALA A 93 9.88 -1.21 19.73
CA ALA A 93 11.11 -1.38 18.98
C ALA A 93 11.99 -0.12 19.05
N GLN A 94 11.40 1.07 18.89
CA GLN A 94 12.14 2.34 19.01
C GLN A 94 12.66 2.60 20.43
N ALA A 95 11.93 2.16 21.44
CA ALA A 95 12.36 2.23 22.83
C ALA A 95 13.46 1.20 23.19
N GLY A 96 13.82 0.29 22.26
CA GLY A 96 14.81 -0.78 22.50
C GLY A 96 14.24 -2.01 23.22
N ASP A 97 12.94 -2.05 23.49
CA ASP A 97 12.26 -3.22 24.07
C ASP A 97 11.87 -4.22 22.98
N LEU A 98 12.85 -5.04 22.59
CA LEU A 98 12.67 -6.03 21.51
C LEU A 98 11.63 -7.09 21.87
N THR A 99 11.50 -7.43 23.15
CA THR A 99 10.58 -8.46 23.64
C THR A 99 9.13 -8.04 23.43
N ASN A 100 8.76 -6.88 23.93
CA ASN A 100 7.40 -6.38 23.77
C ASN A 100 7.10 -5.99 22.33
N GLY A 101 8.06 -5.39 21.60
CA GLY A 101 7.90 -5.09 20.18
C GLY A 101 7.65 -6.35 19.34
N ALA A 102 8.43 -7.41 19.57
CA ALA A 102 8.23 -8.70 18.90
C ALA A 102 6.87 -9.34 19.26
N LYS A 103 6.45 -9.24 20.55
CA LYS A 103 5.16 -9.77 21.00
C LYS A 103 4.00 -9.21 20.19
N TYR A 104 3.85 -7.89 20.09
CA TYR A 104 2.75 -7.28 19.34
C TYR A 104 2.80 -7.60 17.84
N LEU A 105 4.00 -7.65 17.27
CA LEU A 105 4.20 -8.03 15.89
C LEU A 105 3.80 -9.49 15.63
N ASN A 106 4.26 -10.41 16.48
CA ASN A 106 3.94 -11.84 16.38
C ASN A 106 2.44 -12.13 16.58
N GLU A 107 1.79 -11.45 17.50
CA GLU A 107 0.35 -11.57 17.71
C GLU A 107 -0.44 -11.20 16.45
N LEU A 108 -0.05 -10.14 15.75
CA LEU A 108 -0.66 -9.76 14.48
C LEU A 108 -0.37 -10.80 13.39
N LYS A 109 0.90 -11.17 13.21
CA LYS A 109 1.32 -12.13 12.17
C LYS A 109 0.69 -13.50 12.38
N GLY A 110 0.55 -13.94 13.62
CA GLY A 110 -0.13 -15.19 13.96
C GLY A 110 -1.63 -15.23 13.59
N LYS A 111 -2.26 -14.06 13.38
CA LYS A 111 -3.64 -13.95 12.87
C LYS A 111 -3.71 -13.80 11.33
N ARG A 112 -2.59 -13.73 10.66
CA ARG A 112 -2.50 -13.47 9.21
C ARG A 112 -1.85 -14.61 8.46
N ILE A 113 -0.99 -15.39 9.10
CA ILE A 113 -0.17 -16.41 8.45
C ILE A 113 -0.51 -17.76 9.06
N GLU A 114 -1.01 -18.67 8.27
CA GLU A 114 -1.31 -20.04 8.72
C GLU A 114 -0.01 -20.78 9.10
N GLY A 115 -0.02 -21.44 10.26
CA GLY A 115 1.15 -22.14 10.77
C GLY A 115 2.28 -21.22 11.21
N TYR A 116 1.99 -19.95 11.49
CA TYR A 116 2.99 -18.98 11.93
C TYR A 116 3.71 -19.43 13.19
N THR A 117 5.03 -19.33 13.18
CA THR A 117 5.87 -19.53 14.36
C THR A 117 6.42 -18.17 14.81
N GLU A 118 6.27 -17.86 16.09
CA GLU A 118 6.77 -16.61 16.68
C GLU A 118 8.26 -16.44 16.44
N THR A 119 8.66 -15.22 16.09
CA THR A 119 10.03 -14.86 15.76
C THR A 119 10.60 -13.91 16.80
N ALA A 120 11.79 -14.23 17.31
CA ALA A 120 12.60 -13.31 18.06
C ALA A 120 13.54 -12.53 17.12
N PHE A 121 13.80 -11.27 17.42
CA PHE A 121 14.62 -10.40 16.60
C PHE A 121 15.98 -10.13 17.25
N PRO A 122 17.09 -10.26 16.52
CA PRO A 122 18.43 -10.13 17.07
C PRO A 122 18.84 -8.67 17.37
N SER A 123 18.11 -7.71 16.82
CA SER A 123 18.42 -6.28 16.98
C SER A 123 17.19 -5.40 16.76
N GLN A 124 17.28 -4.17 17.27
CA GLN A 124 16.30 -3.12 17.03
C GLN A 124 16.04 -2.90 15.52
N ASN A 125 17.10 -2.83 14.73
CA ASN A 125 16.97 -2.65 13.28
C ASN A 125 16.26 -3.81 12.60
N ALA A 126 16.53 -5.05 13.02
CA ALA A 126 15.85 -6.23 12.47
C ALA A 126 14.35 -6.19 12.79
N LEU A 127 13.97 -5.87 14.02
CA LEU A 127 12.59 -5.72 14.43
C LEU A 127 11.91 -4.58 13.68
N MET A 128 12.54 -3.40 13.62
CA MET A 128 11.99 -2.24 12.91
C MET A 128 11.77 -2.51 11.41
N ASN A 129 12.69 -3.22 10.75
CA ASN A 129 12.51 -3.58 9.35
C ASN A 129 11.30 -4.50 9.16
N GLU A 130 11.12 -5.48 10.05
CA GLU A 130 9.95 -6.36 9.95
C GLU A 130 8.65 -5.65 10.30
N VAL A 131 8.64 -4.72 11.27
CA VAL A 131 7.48 -3.85 11.55
C VAL A 131 7.11 -3.03 10.31
N LYS A 132 8.08 -2.45 9.61
CA LYS A 132 7.85 -1.70 8.36
C LYS A 132 7.26 -2.59 7.25
N ASN A 133 7.80 -3.80 7.08
CA ASN A 133 7.29 -4.77 6.11
C ASN A 133 5.87 -5.21 6.47
N GLU A 134 5.60 -5.48 7.75
CA GLU A 134 4.27 -5.87 8.19
C GLU A 134 3.26 -4.74 8.03
N ARG A 135 3.69 -3.50 8.29
CA ARG A 135 2.86 -2.32 8.06
C ARG A 135 2.54 -2.14 6.57
N GLU A 136 3.49 -2.43 5.68
CA GLU A 136 3.25 -2.40 4.24
C GLU A 136 2.26 -3.48 3.81
N ARG A 137 2.37 -4.71 4.33
CA ARG A 137 1.41 -5.80 4.10
C ARG A 137 0.01 -5.46 4.61
N GLU A 138 -0.11 -5.01 5.86
CA GLU A 138 -1.40 -4.81 6.52
C GLU A 138 -2.13 -3.56 6.01
N MET A 139 -1.40 -2.45 5.83
CA MET A 139 -1.97 -1.14 5.53
C MET A 139 -2.05 -0.82 4.03
N VAL A 140 -1.78 -1.80 3.16
CA VAL A 140 -1.87 -1.61 1.71
C VAL A 140 -3.24 -1.07 1.31
N GLY A 141 -3.26 -0.03 0.46
CA GLY A 141 -4.49 0.61 -0.01
C GLY A 141 -5.20 1.52 1.00
N GLN A 142 -4.65 1.75 2.20
CA GLN A 142 -5.26 2.60 3.24
C GLN A 142 -4.70 4.03 3.26
N GLY A 143 -3.81 4.39 2.34
CA GLY A 143 -3.31 5.76 2.19
C GLY A 143 -2.22 6.18 3.20
N SER A 144 -1.80 5.31 4.12
CA SER A 144 -0.83 5.64 5.18
C SER A 144 0.62 5.70 4.71
N ARG A 145 0.98 5.05 3.60
CA ARG A 145 2.37 4.79 3.20
C ARG A 145 3.22 6.05 3.08
N LEU A 146 2.71 7.13 2.49
CA LEU A 146 3.47 8.37 2.36
C LEU A 146 3.82 8.99 3.72
N PHE A 147 2.87 8.95 4.65
CA PHE A 147 3.08 9.44 6.02
C PHE A 147 4.11 8.59 6.76
N ASP A 148 4.07 7.28 6.59
CA ASP A 148 5.03 6.35 7.16
C ASP A 148 6.44 6.62 6.64
N LEU A 149 6.63 6.73 5.33
CA LEU A 149 7.93 7.04 4.71
C LEU A 149 8.48 8.39 5.20
N LYS A 150 7.62 9.40 5.31
CA LYS A 150 8.04 10.73 5.80
C LYS A 150 8.51 10.68 7.27
N ARG A 151 7.77 10.02 8.16
CA ARG A 151 8.14 9.93 9.58
C ARG A 151 9.35 9.04 9.84
N TRP A 152 9.63 8.08 8.94
CA TRP A 152 10.85 7.27 8.97
C TRP A 152 12.02 7.93 8.24
N HIS A 153 11.84 9.10 7.66
CA HIS A 153 12.83 9.79 6.83
C HIS A 153 13.30 8.93 5.66
N GLU A 154 12.40 8.18 5.06
CA GLU A 154 12.63 7.35 3.90
C GLU A 154 12.06 7.98 2.63
N GLY A 155 12.73 7.74 1.51
CA GLY A 155 12.23 8.16 0.19
C GLY A 155 11.19 7.19 -0.37
N ILE A 156 10.56 7.59 -1.45
CA ILE A 156 9.70 6.72 -2.24
C ILE A 156 10.58 5.95 -3.22
N LYS A 157 10.50 4.63 -3.20
CA LYS A 157 11.08 3.77 -4.21
C LYS A 157 9.99 2.81 -4.67
N ARG A 158 9.50 3.01 -5.88
CA ARG A 158 8.56 2.07 -6.47
C ARG A 158 9.29 0.76 -6.77
N GLY A 159 8.72 -0.35 -6.34
CA GLY A 159 9.30 -1.67 -6.54
C GLY A 159 9.26 -2.14 -7.99
N THR A 160 9.78 -3.34 -8.22
CA THR A 160 9.74 -4.00 -9.53
C THR A 160 8.30 -4.25 -9.95
N PRO A 161 7.91 -3.94 -11.19
CA PRO A 161 6.58 -4.26 -11.69
C PRO A 161 6.42 -5.78 -11.84
N GLN A 162 5.19 -6.28 -11.74
CA GLN A 162 4.88 -7.69 -12.01
C GLN A 162 5.16 -8.06 -13.48
N ASP A 163 4.75 -7.20 -14.39
CA ASP A 163 5.02 -7.36 -15.81
C ASP A 163 5.24 -5.98 -16.46
N ARG A 164 6.38 -5.81 -17.15
CA ARG A 164 6.74 -4.52 -17.76
C ARG A 164 5.90 -4.17 -19.00
N SER A 165 5.36 -5.18 -19.68
CA SER A 165 4.59 -4.94 -20.90
C SER A 165 3.26 -4.24 -20.64
N ILE A 166 2.72 -4.42 -19.42
CA ILE A 166 1.42 -3.85 -19.03
C ILE A 166 1.50 -2.85 -17.88
N CYS A 167 2.60 -2.85 -17.10
CA CYS A 167 2.71 -2.05 -15.86
C CYS A 167 3.54 -0.78 -16.00
N LEU A 168 4.22 -0.58 -17.14
CA LEU A 168 5.04 0.60 -17.38
C LEU A 168 4.70 1.22 -18.73
N LEU A 169 4.76 2.55 -18.79
CA LEU A 169 4.73 3.26 -20.07
C LEU A 169 5.95 2.84 -20.92
N PRO A 170 5.82 2.81 -22.27
CA PRO A 170 6.94 2.53 -23.15
C PRO A 170 8.14 3.43 -22.82
N GLY A 171 9.32 2.83 -22.65
CA GLY A 171 10.54 3.55 -22.31
C GLY A 171 10.73 3.90 -20.83
N ALA A 172 9.72 3.70 -19.97
CA ALA A 172 9.88 3.93 -18.53
C ALA A 172 10.74 2.84 -17.88
N THR A 173 11.50 3.22 -16.85
CA THR A 173 12.32 2.34 -16.03
C THR A 173 11.89 2.40 -14.58
N THR A 174 12.29 1.43 -13.75
CA THR A 174 11.99 1.45 -12.30
C THR A 174 12.65 2.62 -11.58
N THR A 175 13.73 3.19 -12.11
CA THR A 175 14.42 4.35 -11.56
C THR A 175 13.64 5.64 -11.72
N ASP A 176 12.74 5.72 -12.71
CA ASP A 176 11.89 6.89 -12.94
C ASP A 176 10.88 7.12 -11.83
N PHE A 177 10.72 6.14 -10.93
CA PHE A 177 9.76 6.17 -9.83
C PHE A 177 10.42 6.28 -8.46
N THR A 178 11.64 6.81 -8.38
CA THR A 178 12.36 7.03 -7.13
C THR A 178 12.31 8.50 -6.74
N LEU A 179 11.99 8.77 -5.48
CA LEU A 179 12.00 10.11 -4.89
C LEU A 179 12.79 10.06 -3.57
N PRO A 180 13.91 10.79 -3.43
CA PRO A 180 14.68 10.83 -2.18
C PRO A 180 13.86 11.39 -1.01
N ALA A 181 14.20 10.99 0.22
CA ALA A 181 13.50 11.45 1.43
C ALA A 181 13.50 12.98 1.61
N ASN A 182 14.59 13.62 1.18
CA ASN A 182 14.76 15.09 1.27
C ASN A 182 14.29 15.84 0.02
N ALA A 183 13.64 15.18 -0.94
CA ALA A 183 13.13 15.87 -2.12
C ALA A 183 11.97 16.80 -1.75
N ASN A 184 11.96 17.99 -2.33
CA ASN A 184 10.89 18.97 -2.15
C ASN A 184 9.51 18.38 -2.46
N LYS A 185 9.42 17.50 -3.45
CA LYS A 185 8.19 16.81 -3.87
C LYS A 185 7.65 15.77 -2.87
N MET A 186 8.35 15.50 -1.78
CA MET A 186 7.78 14.78 -0.63
C MET A 186 6.71 15.60 0.11
N THR A 187 6.65 16.89 -0.12
CA THR A 187 5.58 17.77 0.36
C THR A 187 4.72 18.21 -0.83
N TRP A 188 3.42 18.16 -0.69
CA TRP A 188 2.51 18.53 -1.77
C TRP A 188 2.53 20.04 -2.02
N PRO A 189 2.26 20.49 -3.26
CA PRO A 189 2.13 21.91 -3.54
C PRO A 189 0.91 22.49 -2.83
N ILE A 190 1.00 23.76 -2.47
CA ILE A 190 -0.18 24.53 -2.09
C ILE A 190 -1.04 24.66 -3.36
N PRO A 191 -2.35 24.37 -3.29
CA PRO A 191 -3.22 24.47 -4.47
C PRO A 191 -3.14 25.84 -5.13
N LYS A 192 -3.11 25.85 -6.45
CA LYS A 192 -2.93 27.10 -7.22
C LYS A 192 -3.97 28.17 -6.87
N HIS A 193 -5.23 27.78 -6.66
CA HIS A 193 -6.28 28.75 -6.32
C HIS A 193 -6.01 29.48 -5.00
N GLU A 194 -5.35 28.84 -4.03
CA GLU A 194 -4.97 29.48 -2.77
C GLU A 194 -3.89 30.55 -2.99
N THR A 195 -2.88 30.23 -3.81
CA THR A 195 -1.80 31.19 -4.14
C THR A 195 -2.28 32.33 -5.05
N ASP A 196 -3.32 32.08 -5.85
CA ASP A 196 -3.91 33.11 -6.72
C ASP A 196 -4.72 34.13 -5.91
N VAL A 197 -5.41 33.71 -4.86
CA VAL A 197 -6.24 34.58 -4.01
C VAL A 197 -5.40 35.30 -2.96
N ASN A 198 -4.52 34.58 -2.27
CA ASN A 198 -3.70 35.15 -1.21
C ASN A 198 -2.24 35.33 -1.65
N LYS A 199 -1.89 36.56 -2.08
CA LYS A 199 -0.54 36.90 -2.56
C LYS A 199 0.56 36.85 -1.48
N LYS A 200 0.21 36.64 -0.21
CA LYS A 200 1.17 36.48 0.88
C LYS A 200 1.61 35.01 1.06
N ILE A 201 0.92 34.08 0.43
CA ILE A 201 1.30 32.67 0.47
C ILE A 201 2.51 32.47 -0.44
N VAL A 202 3.55 31.85 0.12
CA VAL A 202 4.73 31.40 -0.61
C VAL A 202 4.60 29.92 -0.88
N GLN A 203 4.71 29.50 -2.13
CA GLN A 203 4.64 28.11 -2.54
C GLN A 203 5.77 27.28 -1.92
N ASN A 204 5.50 26.00 -1.67
CA ASN A 204 6.52 25.06 -1.24
C ASN A 204 7.67 24.97 -2.26
N PRO A 205 8.94 24.81 -1.82
CA PRO A 205 10.08 24.72 -2.73
C PRO A 205 9.90 23.61 -3.77
N GLY A 206 10.24 23.90 -5.02
CA GLY A 206 10.20 22.91 -6.11
C GLY A 206 8.90 22.86 -6.94
N TYR A 207 8.00 23.87 -6.72
CA TYR A 207 6.74 24.03 -7.47
C TYR A 207 6.62 25.44 -8.07
#